data_0886216400d93b12a90090b00a5be91c
#
_entry.id   0886216400d93b12a90090b00a5be91c
#
_cell.length_a   1.000
_cell.length_b   1.000
_cell.length_c   1.000
_cell.angle_alpha   90.00
_cell.angle_beta   90.00
_cell.angle_gamma   90.00
#
_symmetry.space_group_name_H-M   'P 1'
#
loop_
_entity.id
_entity.type
_entity.pdbx_description
1 polymer ?
#
loop_
_entity_poly.entity_id
_entity_poly.type
_entity_poly.pdbx_seq_one_letter_code
_entity_poly.pdbx_strand_id
1 'polypeptide(L)'
;RIRSQMDKLGIKAVFDGTSGIVSDAYIQGLGPLAEGTLAFREGAPTEKLPGGKFFMDKYNAQKYDNPPEAYGAFAYAAMDMILDTIEKVGPDRKKVIAELGNVKDRDSIVGKITFDDHGQNTVPVITTYVVQDGKFVEWVDSEYAGGKRKLPGQK
;
A
#
# COMPACT_ATOMS: atom_id res chain seq x y z
N ARG A 1 11.80 -14.30 -7.95
CA ARG A 1 12.76 -14.79 -8.98
C ARG A 1 13.92 -13.83 -9.21
N ILE A 2 13.69 -12.52 -9.48
CA ILE A 2 14.76 -11.54 -9.76
C ILE A 2 15.77 -11.51 -8.61
N ARG A 3 15.35 -11.32 -7.36
CA ARG A 3 16.25 -11.25 -6.21
C ARG A 3 17.10 -12.53 -6.04
N SER A 4 16.50 -13.71 -6.26
CA SER A 4 17.22 -14.98 -6.21
C SER A 4 18.25 -15.11 -7.35
N GLN A 5 17.96 -14.56 -8.53
CA GLN A 5 18.92 -14.52 -9.65
C GLN A 5 20.06 -13.55 -9.38
N MET A 6 19.77 -12.38 -8.80
CA MET A 6 20.82 -11.43 -8.39
C MET A 6 21.81 -12.08 -7.43
N ASP A 7 21.31 -12.83 -6.46
CA ASP A 7 22.15 -13.53 -5.49
C ASP A 7 23.05 -14.58 -6.19
N LYS A 8 22.46 -15.45 -7.03
CA LYS A 8 23.19 -16.46 -7.81
C LYS A 8 24.27 -15.88 -8.73
N LEU A 9 24.04 -14.68 -9.25
CA LEU A 9 24.98 -13.97 -10.14
C LEU A 9 25.96 -13.09 -9.36
N GLY A 10 25.93 -13.10 -8.03
CA GLY A 10 26.80 -12.28 -7.18
C GLY A 10 26.56 -10.78 -7.28
N ILE A 11 25.38 -10.35 -7.76
CA ILE A 11 25.02 -8.94 -7.88
C ILE A 11 24.74 -8.38 -6.49
N LYS A 12 25.52 -7.39 -6.05
CA LYS A 12 25.45 -6.75 -4.73
C LYS A 12 24.64 -5.44 -4.71
N ALA A 13 23.85 -5.17 -5.73
CA ALA A 13 22.97 -3.99 -5.76
C ALA A 13 21.79 -4.14 -4.79
N VAL A 14 21.30 -3.01 -4.30
CA VAL A 14 20.02 -2.96 -3.58
C VAL A 14 18.92 -3.36 -4.55
N PHE A 15 18.03 -4.21 -4.11
CA PHE A 15 16.82 -4.52 -4.85
C PHE A 15 15.68 -3.64 -4.31
N ASP A 16 15.12 -2.82 -5.18
CA ASP A 16 13.96 -1.98 -4.89
C ASP A 16 12.78 -2.43 -5.77
N GLY A 17 11.63 -2.59 -5.14
CA GLY A 17 10.42 -3.05 -5.79
C GLY A 17 9.22 -2.16 -5.49
N THR A 18 8.16 -2.36 -6.26
CA THR A 18 6.89 -1.65 -6.09
C THR A 18 5.99 -2.35 -5.08
N SER A 19 4.82 -1.77 -4.85
CA SER A 19 3.77 -2.27 -3.97
C SER A 19 3.43 -3.76 -4.13
N GLY A 20 3.59 -4.32 -5.34
CA GLY A 20 3.29 -5.73 -5.61
C GLY A 20 4.17 -6.74 -4.87
N ILE A 21 5.30 -6.32 -4.28
CA ILE A 21 6.15 -7.21 -3.47
C ILE A 21 5.94 -7.05 -1.97
N VAL A 22 5.18 -6.06 -1.52
CA VAL A 22 4.93 -5.83 -0.08
C VAL A 22 3.90 -6.83 0.43
N SER A 23 4.35 -8.06 0.65
CA SER A 23 3.52 -9.17 1.11
C SER A 23 4.34 -10.22 1.85
N ASP A 24 3.69 -10.97 2.73
CA ASP A 24 4.31 -12.11 3.42
C ASP A 24 4.78 -13.18 2.43
N ALA A 25 4.08 -13.38 1.33
CA ALA A 25 4.46 -14.34 0.29
C ALA A 25 5.82 -14.01 -0.35
N TYR A 26 6.17 -12.73 -0.50
CA TYR A 26 7.50 -12.33 -0.97
C TYR A 26 8.59 -12.76 0.01
N ILE A 27 8.39 -12.51 1.29
CA ILE A 27 9.33 -12.87 2.35
C ILE A 27 9.47 -14.38 2.46
N GLN A 28 8.35 -15.10 2.52
CA GLN A 28 8.34 -16.57 2.60
C GLN A 28 9.03 -17.23 1.39
N GLY A 29 8.81 -16.67 0.20
CA GLY A 29 9.40 -17.20 -1.04
C GLY A 29 10.90 -16.96 -1.18
N LEU A 30 11.47 -15.99 -0.48
CA LEU A 30 12.90 -15.64 -0.55
C LEU A 30 13.68 -16.00 0.72
N GLY A 31 12.99 -16.12 1.86
CA GLY A 31 13.64 -16.34 3.15
C GLY A 31 14.68 -15.26 3.45
N PRO A 32 15.90 -15.62 3.89
CA PRO A 32 16.94 -14.67 4.25
C PRO A 32 17.37 -13.73 3.09
N LEU A 33 17.14 -14.12 1.84
CA LEU A 33 17.47 -13.30 0.67
C LEU A 33 16.57 -12.06 0.53
N ALA A 34 15.44 -12.01 1.24
CA ALA A 34 14.57 -10.85 1.28
C ALA A 34 15.17 -9.69 2.08
N GLU A 35 16.10 -9.97 3.02
CA GLU A 35 16.68 -8.96 3.92
C GLU A 35 17.30 -7.80 3.14
N GLY A 36 17.01 -6.56 3.57
CA GLY A 36 17.48 -5.34 2.93
C GLY A 36 16.83 -5.02 1.58
N THR A 37 15.78 -5.75 1.17
CA THR A 37 14.95 -5.35 0.03
C THR A 37 14.20 -4.09 0.37
N LEU A 38 14.27 -3.08 -0.49
CA LEU A 38 13.42 -1.89 -0.43
C LEU A 38 12.13 -2.12 -1.22
N ALA A 39 11.06 -1.48 -0.78
CA ALA A 39 9.82 -1.42 -1.53
C ALA A 39 9.06 -0.14 -1.16
N PHE A 40 8.24 0.33 -2.07
CA PHE A 40 7.31 1.43 -1.78
C PHE A 40 5.89 1.02 -2.12
N ARG A 41 4.95 1.59 -1.39
CA ARG A 41 3.52 1.36 -1.58
C ARG A 41 2.76 2.67 -1.50
N GLU A 42 1.74 2.79 -2.31
CA GLU A 42 0.78 3.86 -2.25
C GLU A 42 -0.07 3.73 -0.98
N GLY A 43 -0.25 4.83 -0.27
CA GLY A 43 -1.01 4.91 0.96
C GLY A 43 -0.23 4.55 2.23
N ALA A 44 -0.79 4.94 3.36
CA ALA A 44 -0.30 4.55 4.67
C ALA A 44 -0.69 3.09 5.00
N PRO A 45 0.04 2.43 5.93
CA PRO A 45 -0.40 1.17 6.50
C PRO A 45 -1.83 1.28 7.06
N THR A 46 -2.62 0.19 6.95
CA THR A 46 -4.03 0.19 7.33
C THR A 46 -4.26 0.68 8.76
N GLU A 47 -3.39 0.31 9.68
CA GLU A 47 -3.44 0.72 11.10
C GLU A 47 -3.20 2.22 11.33
N LYS A 48 -2.56 2.90 10.38
CA LYS A 48 -2.30 4.35 10.40
C LYS A 48 -3.35 5.17 9.63
N LEU A 49 -4.28 4.51 8.95
CA LEU A 49 -5.36 5.19 8.24
C LEU A 49 -6.38 5.75 9.23
N PRO A 50 -6.99 6.92 8.94
CA PRO A 50 -8.03 7.51 9.81
C PRO A 50 -9.19 6.56 10.13
N GLY A 51 -9.63 5.77 9.18
CA GLY A 51 -10.66 4.75 9.34
C GLY A 51 -10.13 3.32 9.41
N GLY A 52 -8.83 3.14 9.65
CA GLY A 52 -8.18 1.82 9.62
C GLY A 52 -8.76 0.84 10.64
N LYS A 53 -8.97 1.31 11.88
CA LYS A 53 -9.62 0.49 12.92
C LYS A 53 -11.04 0.08 12.52
N PHE A 54 -11.84 1.01 12.04
CA PHE A 54 -13.19 0.72 11.56
C PHE A 54 -13.18 -0.36 10.46
N PHE A 55 -12.32 -0.21 9.48
CA PHE A 55 -12.16 -1.19 8.40
C PHE A 55 -11.80 -2.57 8.94
N MET A 56 -10.77 -2.66 9.80
CA MET A 56 -10.31 -3.93 10.37
C MET A 56 -11.39 -4.60 11.22
N ASP A 57 -12.10 -3.85 12.06
CA ASP A 57 -13.19 -4.39 12.88
C ASP A 57 -14.30 -4.99 11.98
N LYS A 58 -14.67 -4.29 10.91
CA LYS A 58 -15.69 -4.76 9.95
C LYS A 58 -15.21 -5.98 9.16
N TYR A 59 -13.97 -5.97 8.70
CA TYR A 59 -13.38 -7.08 7.97
C TYR A 59 -13.31 -8.36 8.83
N ASN A 60 -12.79 -8.24 10.04
CA ASN A 60 -12.65 -9.37 10.97
C ASN A 60 -14.01 -9.96 11.39
N ALA A 61 -15.05 -9.14 11.47
CA ALA A 61 -16.40 -9.61 11.76
C ALA A 61 -16.97 -10.53 10.67
N GLN A 62 -16.46 -10.47 9.45
CA GLN A 62 -16.86 -11.36 8.35
C GLN A 62 -16.22 -12.75 8.42
N LYS A 63 -15.17 -12.92 9.25
CA LYS A 63 -14.47 -14.21 9.45
C LYS A 63 -13.95 -14.81 8.14
N TYR A 64 -13.41 -13.98 7.25
CA TYR A 64 -12.73 -14.47 6.06
C TYR A 64 -11.48 -15.30 6.42
N ASP A 65 -11.14 -16.29 5.60
CA ASP A 65 -10.00 -17.19 5.81
C ASP A 65 -8.64 -16.48 5.77
N ASN A 66 -8.56 -15.36 5.03
CA ASN A 66 -7.33 -14.59 4.88
C ASN A 66 -7.48 -13.17 5.46
N PRO A 67 -6.40 -12.57 5.99
CA PRO A 67 -6.41 -11.17 6.37
C PRO A 67 -6.60 -10.28 5.15
N PRO A 68 -7.06 -9.01 5.33
CA PRO A 68 -7.12 -8.08 4.23
C PRO A 68 -5.70 -7.78 3.74
N GLU A 69 -5.51 -7.88 2.44
CA GLU A 69 -4.25 -7.51 1.81
C GLU A 69 -4.07 -5.99 1.81
N ALA A 70 -2.89 -5.54 1.37
CA ALA A 70 -2.46 -4.16 1.40
C ALA A 70 -3.46 -3.14 0.83
N TYR A 71 -4.29 -3.55 -0.13
CA TYR A 71 -5.25 -2.68 -0.83
C TYR A 71 -6.69 -2.80 -0.36
N GLY A 72 -6.99 -3.64 0.63
CA GLY A 72 -8.35 -3.88 1.11
C GLY A 72 -9.08 -2.60 1.54
N ALA A 73 -8.43 -1.78 2.36
CA ALA A 73 -9.00 -0.51 2.82
C ALA A 73 -9.21 0.50 1.68
N PHE A 74 -8.30 0.52 0.70
CA PHE A 74 -8.40 1.41 -0.47
C PHE A 74 -9.53 0.98 -1.41
N ALA A 75 -9.68 -0.32 -1.63
CA ALA A 75 -10.80 -0.87 -2.40
C ALA A 75 -12.16 -0.58 -1.74
N TYR A 76 -12.22 -0.70 -0.41
CA TYR A 76 -13.40 -0.31 0.36
C TYR A 76 -13.73 1.18 0.15
N ALA A 77 -12.75 2.07 0.34
CA ALA A 77 -12.94 3.52 0.17
C ALA A 77 -13.38 3.89 -1.26
N ALA A 78 -12.82 3.23 -2.27
CA ALA A 78 -13.20 3.45 -3.66
C ALA A 78 -14.64 3.01 -3.93
N MET A 79 -15.04 1.85 -3.43
CA MET A 79 -16.42 1.35 -3.61
C MET A 79 -17.43 2.21 -2.86
N ASP A 80 -17.14 2.60 -1.61
CA ASP A 80 -17.95 3.50 -0.81
C ASP A 80 -18.21 4.81 -1.56
N MET A 81 -17.19 5.43 -2.12
CA MET A 81 -17.30 6.64 -2.92
C MET A 81 -18.14 6.44 -4.19
N ILE A 82 -18.01 5.30 -4.87
CA ILE A 82 -18.82 4.97 -6.06
C ILE A 82 -20.30 4.81 -5.67
N LEU A 83 -20.58 4.09 -4.59
CA LEU A 83 -21.96 3.85 -4.14
C LEU A 83 -22.66 5.16 -3.74
N ASP A 84 -22.01 6.02 -2.96
CA ASP A 84 -22.54 7.34 -2.61
C ASP A 84 -22.79 8.19 -3.86
N THR A 85 -21.88 8.10 -4.85
CA THR A 85 -22.06 8.83 -6.09
C THR A 85 -23.27 8.31 -6.88
N ILE A 86 -23.46 6.98 -6.94
CA ILE A 86 -24.64 6.37 -7.58
C ILE A 86 -25.92 6.80 -6.84
N GLU A 87 -25.90 6.81 -5.52
CA GLU A 87 -27.04 7.28 -4.72
C GLU A 87 -27.41 8.73 -5.06
N LYS A 88 -26.41 9.59 -5.25
CA LYS A 88 -26.59 11.01 -5.56
C LYS A 88 -27.09 11.28 -6.98
N VAL A 89 -26.54 10.61 -8.01
CA VAL A 89 -26.80 10.95 -9.42
C VAL A 89 -27.51 9.86 -10.22
N GLY A 90 -27.81 8.73 -9.57
CA GLY A 90 -28.39 7.54 -10.20
C GLY A 90 -27.34 6.67 -10.90
N PRO A 91 -27.72 5.48 -11.41
CA PRO A 91 -26.79 4.48 -11.96
C PRO A 91 -26.40 4.77 -13.43
N ASP A 92 -26.44 6.01 -13.85
CA ASP A 92 -25.98 6.43 -15.19
C ASP A 92 -24.45 6.58 -15.17
N ARG A 93 -23.75 5.77 -15.96
CA ARG A 93 -22.28 5.74 -16.01
C ARG A 93 -21.65 7.12 -16.27
N LYS A 94 -22.23 7.90 -17.20
CA LYS A 94 -21.68 9.21 -17.56
C LYS A 94 -21.82 10.21 -16.41
N LYS A 95 -22.96 10.20 -15.73
CA LYS A 95 -23.20 11.05 -14.56
C LYS A 95 -22.29 10.67 -13.40
N VAL A 96 -22.12 9.37 -13.14
CA VAL A 96 -21.22 8.87 -12.08
C VAL A 96 -19.78 9.31 -12.36
N ILE A 97 -19.27 9.14 -13.58
CA ILE A 97 -17.90 9.58 -13.94
C ILE A 97 -17.74 11.09 -13.76
N ALA A 98 -18.70 11.88 -14.23
CA ALA A 98 -18.64 13.34 -14.10
C ALA A 98 -18.67 13.79 -12.64
N GLU A 99 -19.51 13.17 -11.81
CA GLU A 99 -19.60 13.51 -10.39
C GLU A 99 -18.34 13.08 -9.62
N LEU A 100 -17.77 11.90 -9.91
CA LEU A 100 -16.50 11.47 -9.34
C LEU A 100 -15.35 12.44 -9.66
N GLY A 101 -15.31 13.00 -10.88
CA GLY A 101 -14.33 14.01 -11.26
C GLY A 101 -14.44 15.31 -10.45
N ASN A 102 -15.59 15.58 -9.85
CA ASN A 102 -15.83 16.76 -9.00
C ASN A 102 -15.52 16.55 -7.52
N VAL A 103 -15.04 15.38 -7.12
CA VAL A 103 -14.75 15.07 -5.71
C VAL A 103 -13.63 15.98 -5.20
N LYS A 104 -13.95 16.76 -4.15
CA LYS A 104 -13.02 17.65 -3.43
C LYS A 104 -13.19 17.45 -1.94
N ASP A 105 -12.08 17.31 -1.22
CA ASP A 105 -12.00 17.20 0.25
C ASP A 105 -12.94 16.17 0.88
N ARG A 106 -13.29 15.11 0.11
CA ARG A 106 -14.17 14.05 0.62
C ARG A 106 -13.48 13.28 1.74
N ASP A 107 -14.13 13.20 2.89
CA ASP A 107 -13.70 12.32 3.97
C ASP A 107 -13.91 10.85 3.61
N SER A 108 -12.91 10.03 3.90
CA SER A 108 -12.96 8.59 3.71
C SER A 108 -12.15 7.85 4.78
N ILE A 109 -12.25 6.53 4.82
CA ILE A 109 -11.44 5.72 5.74
C ILE A 109 -9.93 5.80 5.45
N VAL A 110 -9.55 6.18 4.24
CA VAL A 110 -8.14 6.36 3.84
C VAL A 110 -7.65 7.80 3.97
N GLY A 111 -8.48 8.69 4.48
CA GLY A 111 -8.22 10.12 4.59
C GLY A 111 -9.02 10.94 3.57
N LYS A 112 -8.62 12.19 3.39
CA LYS A 112 -9.28 13.09 2.42
C LYS A 112 -8.92 12.72 0.99
N ILE A 113 -9.91 12.76 0.11
CA ILE A 113 -9.76 12.48 -1.31
C ILE A 113 -10.15 13.74 -2.10
N THR A 114 -9.28 14.15 -2.99
CA THR A 114 -9.51 15.23 -3.96
C THR A 114 -8.93 14.81 -5.29
N PHE A 115 -9.73 14.79 -6.34
CA PHE A 115 -9.23 14.53 -7.69
C PHE A 115 -8.90 15.82 -8.43
N ASP A 116 -7.81 15.79 -9.20
CA ASP A 116 -7.48 16.82 -10.18
C ASP A 116 -8.25 16.59 -11.51
N ASP A 117 -7.97 17.45 -12.49
CA ASP A 117 -8.62 17.39 -13.81
C ASP A 117 -8.24 16.14 -14.61
N HIS A 118 -7.26 15.37 -14.16
CA HIS A 118 -6.82 14.11 -14.74
C HIS A 118 -7.36 12.89 -13.96
N GLY A 119 -8.13 13.11 -12.88
CA GLY A 119 -8.66 12.06 -12.00
C GLY A 119 -7.62 11.49 -11.03
N GLN A 120 -6.51 12.20 -10.81
CA GLN A 120 -5.48 11.80 -9.87
C GLN A 120 -5.76 12.39 -8.48
N ASN A 121 -5.59 11.58 -7.43
CA ASN A 121 -5.68 12.09 -6.07
C ASN A 121 -4.52 13.07 -5.79
N THR A 122 -4.87 14.29 -5.39
CA THR A 122 -3.90 15.38 -5.13
C THR A 122 -3.24 15.31 -3.75
N VAL A 123 -3.63 14.35 -2.91
CA VAL A 123 -3.05 14.11 -1.58
C VAL A 123 -2.44 12.70 -1.53
N PRO A 124 -1.44 12.40 -2.39
CA PRO A 124 -0.84 11.07 -2.40
C PRO A 124 0.02 10.88 -1.14
N VAL A 125 -0.08 9.70 -0.55
CA VAL A 125 0.85 9.21 0.47
C VAL A 125 1.62 8.04 -0.13
N ILE A 126 2.93 8.06 -0.02
CA ILE A 126 3.79 6.92 -0.40
C ILE A 126 4.58 6.52 0.83
N THR A 127 4.48 5.26 1.19
CA THR A 127 5.23 4.67 2.30
C THR A 127 6.36 3.80 1.75
N THR A 128 7.58 4.07 2.16
CA THR A 128 8.75 3.25 1.83
C THR A 128 8.98 2.21 2.92
N TYR A 129 9.24 0.98 2.53
CA TYR A 129 9.51 -0.16 3.38
C TYR A 129 10.91 -0.72 3.12
N VAL A 130 11.44 -1.38 4.12
CA VAL A 130 12.61 -2.26 4.00
C VAL A 130 12.29 -3.60 4.67
N VAL A 131 12.78 -4.68 4.12
CA VAL A 131 12.73 -5.97 4.81
C VAL A 131 13.79 -6.00 5.88
N GLN A 132 13.37 -6.12 7.13
CA GLN A 132 14.20 -6.23 8.31
C GLN A 132 13.72 -7.39 9.18
N ASP A 133 14.61 -8.33 9.50
CA ASP A 133 14.30 -9.50 10.34
C ASP A 133 13.07 -10.29 9.83
N GLY A 134 12.98 -10.45 8.52
CA GLY A 134 11.91 -11.20 7.87
C GLY A 134 10.54 -10.53 7.90
N LYS A 135 10.48 -9.21 8.00
CA LYS A 135 9.25 -8.41 7.96
C LYS A 135 9.47 -7.14 7.16
N PHE A 136 8.41 -6.64 6.50
CA PHE A 136 8.40 -5.29 5.99
C PHE A 136 8.22 -4.30 7.14
N VAL A 137 9.22 -3.44 7.34
CA VAL A 137 9.24 -2.35 8.31
C VAL A 137 9.24 -1.03 7.54
N GLU A 138 8.50 -0.03 7.99
CA GLU A 138 8.59 1.29 7.37
C GLU A 138 10.03 1.79 7.45
N TRP A 139 10.52 2.37 6.36
CA TRP A 139 11.91 2.84 6.28
C TRP A 139 12.28 3.73 7.47
N VAL A 140 11.41 4.67 7.83
CA VAL A 140 11.67 5.63 8.90
C VAL A 140 11.86 5.00 10.29
N ASP A 141 11.26 3.83 10.51
CA ASP A 141 11.32 3.09 11.77
C ASP A 141 12.40 2.00 11.77
N SER A 142 13.11 1.84 10.64
CA SER A 142 14.07 0.75 10.46
C SER A 142 15.45 1.09 11.02
N GLU A 143 16.21 0.05 11.35
CA GLU A 143 17.62 0.18 11.71
C GLU A 143 18.50 0.62 10.52
N TYR A 144 18.04 0.40 9.29
CA TYR A 144 18.71 0.86 8.08
C TYR A 144 18.67 2.38 7.97
N ALA A 145 17.52 3.01 8.20
CA ALA A 145 17.38 4.46 8.22
C ALA A 145 18.19 5.09 9.35
N GLY A 146 18.26 4.41 10.51
CA GLY A 146 19.07 4.83 11.65
C GLY A 146 20.57 4.58 11.51
N GLY A 147 21.04 4.02 10.38
CA GLY A 147 22.44 3.72 10.13
C GLY A 147 23.03 2.57 10.96
N LYS A 148 22.19 1.83 11.71
CA LYS A 148 22.62 0.66 12.50
C LYS A 148 22.85 -0.58 11.62
N ARG A 149 22.20 -0.65 10.46
CA ARG A 149 22.38 -1.67 9.43
C ARG A 149 22.72 -1.03 8.11
N LYS A 150 23.43 -1.78 7.26
CA LYS A 150 23.73 -1.38 5.88
C LYS A 150 22.92 -2.19 4.89
N LEU A 151 22.41 -1.54 3.85
CA LEU A 151 21.77 -2.23 2.75
C LEU A 151 22.77 -3.10 1.98
N PRO A 152 22.32 -4.17 1.29
CA PRO A 152 23.19 -5.00 0.46
C PRO A 152 24.00 -4.14 -0.52
N GLY A 153 25.33 -4.33 -0.52
CA GLY A 153 26.23 -3.59 -1.42
C GLY A 153 26.71 -2.21 -0.92
N GLN A 154 26.21 -1.70 0.19
CA GLN A 154 26.77 -0.51 0.83
C GLN A 154 28.08 -0.86 1.56
N LYS A 155 29.10 0.01 1.39
CA LYS A 155 30.39 -0.09 2.09
C LYS A 155 30.32 0.47 3.50
#